data_1f9f0cb3cd12d59d95d2984b90df982a
#
_entry.id   1f9f0cb3cd12d59d95d2984b90df982a
#
_cell.length_a   1.000
_cell.length_b   1.000
_cell.length_c   1.000
_cell.angle_alpha   90.00
_cell.angle_beta   90.00
_cell.angle_gamma   90.00
#
_symmetry.space_group_name_H-M   'P 1'
#
loop_
_entity.id
_entity.type
_entity.pdbx_description
1 polymer ?
#
loop_
_entity_poly.entity_id
_entity_poly.type
_entity_poly.pdbx_seq_one_letter_code
_entity_poly.pdbx_strand_id
1 'polypeptide(L)'
;MKTLTVKTMRVVLLAVVILILGAPTSQGEDFKSTYLELLKSQQYDELLSLLGRWEKAEPSNPELYIAYFNYHFNRGRRVVETMGQAPDGRYVLYNKREYDPEHAKAALRYIDKGLSLAPNRLDIHFGKARLLSELEDFKAQKDTIVGILRQSKRNGNRWMWSSGIPLTEGESSMFAGIEEYLGEWFERFSETGPYLKEVAELETTLYPKNPWGWNILAGYYREVGDFRNALECLLKAEALDPQDGVVVANIGQCYVELKENDKALHYFRKLENHPDPRLRQYAEERIKKLKSP
;
A
#
# COMPACT_ATOMS: atom_id res chain seq x y z
N MET A 1 23.71 8.90 0.14
CA MET A 1 22.93 10.16 -0.04
C MET A 1 21.48 9.82 0.23
N LYS A 2 20.93 10.26 1.35
CA LYS A 2 19.56 9.91 1.72
C LYS A 2 18.58 10.71 0.85
N THR A 3 17.89 10.00 -0.05
CA THR A 3 16.72 10.50 -0.76
C THR A 3 15.65 10.93 0.24
N LEU A 4 14.93 12.00 -0.05
CA LEU A 4 13.69 12.32 0.65
C LEU A 4 12.69 11.23 0.29
N THR A 5 12.77 10.13 1.01
CA THR A 5 11.72 9.13 1.01
C THR A 5 10.49 9.81 1.60
N VAL A 6 9.38 9.72 0.90
CA VAL A 6 8.06 10.04 1.44
C VAL A 6 7.97 9.31 2.78
N LYS A 7 8.16 10.04 3.90
CA LYS A 7 7.87 9.49 5.20
C LYS A 7 6.35 9.39 5.23
N THR A 8 5.88 8.22 4.82
CA THR A 8 4.53 7.78 5.03
C THR A 8 4.03 8.27 6.39
N MET A 9 3.04 9.09 6.34
CA MET A 9 2.16 9.29 7.48
C MET A 9 1.66 7.87 7.78
N ARG A 10 2.19 7.26 8.85
CA ARG A 10 1.73 5.97 9.35
C ARG A 10 0.25 6.15 9.66
N VAL A 11 -0.59 5.86 8.67
CA VAL A 11 -1.97 5.50 8.96
C VAL A 11 -1.84 4.16 9.67
N VAL A 12 -1.80 4.24 10.99
CA VAL A 12 -2.04 3.08 11.83
C VAL A 12 -3.43 2.62 11.38
N LEU A 13 -3.49 1.56 10.59
CA LEU A 13 -4.71 0.79 10.41
C LEU A 13 -5.00 0.15 11.78
N LEU A 14 -5.46 0.99 12.71
CA LEU A 14 -6.26 0.53 13.82
C LEU A 14 -7.46 -0.11 13.14
N ALA A 15 -7.61 -1.42 13.31
CA ALA A 15 -8.87 -2.09 13.07
C ALA A 15 -9.89 -1.36 13.94
N VAL A 16 -10.56 -0.37 13.37
CA VAL A 16 -11.70 0.29 14.02
C VAL A 16 -12.80 -0.75 14.01
N VAL A 17 -12.90 -1.49 15.10
CA VAL A 17 -14.05 -2.31 15.40
C VAL A 17 -15.17 -1.33 15.72
N ILE A 18 -15.91 -0.89 14.70
CA ILE A 18 -17.16 -0.17 14.92
C ILE A 18 -18.18 -1.22 15.33
N LEU A 19 -18.48 -1.28 16.61
CA LEU A 19 -19.63 -1.98 17.16
C LEU A 19 -20.91 -1.26 16.70
N ILE A 20 -21.49 -1.73 15.59
CA ILE A 20 -22.87 -1.38 15.25
C ILE A 20 -23.76 -2.44 15.90
N LEU A 21 -24.44 -2.07 16.97
CA LEU A 21 -25.54 -2.83 17.55
C LEU A 21 -26.71 -2.85 16.55
N GLY A 22 -26.73 -3.86 15.69
CA GLY A 22 -27.88 -4.19 14.86
C GLY A 22 -28.88 -5.00 15.69
N ALA A 23 -30.17 -4.70 15.57
CA ALA A 23 -31.24 -5.38 16.27
C ALA A 23 -31.22 -6.91 16.00
N PRO A 24 -31.60 -7.75 16.97
CA PRO A 24 -31.57 -9.20 16.82
C PRO A 24 -32.68 -9.65 15.85
N THR A 25 -32.27 -10.16 14.70
CA THR A 25 -33.16 -10.97 13.86
C THR A 25 -32.96 -12.44 14.20
N SER A 26 -34.05 -13.09 14.63
CA SER A 26 -34.26 -14.55 14.80
C SER A 26 -33.03 -15.43 15.12
N GLN A 27 -33.06 -16.04 16.30
CA GLN A 27 -32.38 -17.28 16.80
C GLN A 27 -31.42 -18.03 15.84
N GLY A 28 -30.41 -17.34 15.30
CA GLY A 28 -29.26 -17.95 14.64
C GLY A 28 -28.01 -17.59 15.41
N GLU A 29 -27.04 -18.50 15.48
CA GLU A 29 -25.72 -18.22 16.08
C GLU A 29 -25.13 -16.97 15.41
N ASP A 30 -24.76 -15.96 16.20
CA ASP A 30 -24.03 -14.78 15.67
C ASP A 30 -22.56 -15.18 15.44
N PHE A 31 -22.33 -15.80 14.30
CA PHE A 31 -21.02 -16.28 13.91
C PHE A 31 -19.97 -15.19 13.90
N LYS A 32 -20.34 -13.98 13.47
CA LYS A 32 -19.38 -12.88 13.33
C LYS A 32 -18.91 -12.36 14.68
N SER A 33 -19.81 -12.12 15.62
CA SER A 33 -19.44 -11.67 16.96
C SER A 33 -18.62 -12.73 17.70
N THR A 34 -19.04 -14.00 17.64
CA THR A 34 -18.31 -15.12 18.24
C THR A 34 -16.92 -15.28 17.60
N TYR A 35 -16.80 -15.13 16.28
CA TYR A 35 -15.52 -15.14 15.58
C TYR A 35 -14.57 -14.04 16.10
N LEU A 36 -15.05 -12.82 16.26
CA LEU A 36 -14.23 -11.69 16.73
C LEU A 36 -13.72 -11.91 18.16
N GLU A 37 -14.54 -12.49 19.04
CA GLU A 37 -14.16 -12.83 20.39
C GLU A 37 -13.08 -13.92 20.44
N LEU A 38 -13.28 -15.02 19.70
CA LEU A 38 -12.33 -16.12 19.61
C LEU A 38 -11.00 -15.70 18.97
N LEU A 39 -11.05 -14.85 17.94
CA LEU A 39 -9.85 -14.31 17.31
C LEU A 39 -9.07 -13.43 18.28
N LYS A 40 -9.74 -12.54 19.00
CA LYS A 40 -9.13 -11.65 20.01
C LYS A 40 -8.50 -12.43 21.15
N SER A 41 -9.16 -13.50 21.59
CA SER A 41 -8.65 -14.37 22.67
C SER A 41 -7.67 -15.44 22.18
N GLN A 42 -7.36 -15.48 20.87
CA GLN A 42 -6.47 -16.45 20.22
C GLN A 42 -6.88 -17.94 20.44
N GLN A 43 -8.18 -18.19 20.60
CA GLN A 43 -8.75 -19.53 20.76
C GLN A 43 -8.91 -20.20 19.40
N TYR A 44 -7.81 -20.60 18.80
CA TYR A 44 -7.78 -21.01 17.38
C TYR A 44 -8.48 -22.34 17.10
N ASP A 45 -8.53 -23.28 18.06
CA ASP A 45 -9.18 -24.57 17.87
C ASP A 45 -10.72 -24.40 17.88
N GLU A 46 -11.23 -23.63 18.82
CA GLU A 46 -12.65 -23.22 18.88
C GLU A 46 -13.02 -22.39 17.67
N LEU A 47 -12.12 -21.49 17.24
CA LEU A 47 -12.32 -20.66 16.06
C LEU A 47 -12.46 -21.52 14.80
N LEU A 48 -11.63 -22.54 14.60
CA LEU A 48 -11.72 -23.43 13.45
C LEU A 48 -13.03 -24.24 13.48
N SER A 49 -13.46 -24.69 14.65
CA SER A 49 -14.75 -25.36 14.84
C SER A 49 -15.93 -24.46 14.50
N LEU A 50 -15.87 -23.18 14.93
CA LEU A 50 -16.87 -22.15 14.58
C LEU A 50 -16.96 -21.95 13.06
N LEU A 51 -15.80 -21.78 12.39
CA LEU A 51 -15.75 -21.57 10.94
C LEU A 51 -16.38 -22.74 10.17
N GLY A 52 -16.17 -23.98 10.63
CA GLY A 52 -16.82 -25.16 10.02
C GLY A 52 -18.35 -25.20 10.19
N ARG A 53 -18.89 -24.65 11.29
CA ARG A 53 -20.35 -24.49 11.46
C ARG A 53 -20.87 -23.35 10.60
N TRP A 54 -20.15 -22.22 10.56
CA TRP A 54 -20.52 -21.08 9.74
C TRP A 54 -20.55 -21.41 8.25
N GLU A 55 -19.58 -22.19 7.76
CA GLU A 55 -19.54 -22.64 6.37
C GLU A 55 -20.75 -23.50 5.98
N LYS A 56 -21.24 -24.36 6.89
CA LYS A 56 -22.47 -25.15 6.67
C LYS A 56 -23.72 -24.28 6.65
N ALA A 57 -23.76 -23.23 7.48
CA ALA A 57 -24.92 -22.36 7.60
C ALA A 57 -24.98 -21.30 6.49
N GLU A 58 -23.83 -20.71 6.14
CA GLU A 58 -23.76 -19.54 5.25
C GLU A 58 -22.59 -19.67 4.23
N PRO A 59 -22.59 -20.68 3.34
CA PRO A 59 -21.46 -20.95 2.43
C PRO A 59 -21.20 -19.86 1.38
N SER A 60 -22.12 -18.91 1.22
CA SER A 60 -21.99 -17.78 0.29
C SER A 60 -21.71 -16.44 0.99
N ASN A 61 -21.47 -16.44 2.30
CA ASN A 61 -21.15 -15.24 3.04
C ASN A 61 -19.66 -14.89 2.86
N PRO A 62 -19.28 -13.73 2.30
CA PRO A 62 -17.89 -13.35 2.13
C PRO A 62 -17.16 -13.17 3.47
N GLU A 63 -17.85 -12.78 4.54
CA GLU A 63 -17.25 -12.61 5.88
C GLU A 63 -16.66 -13.92 6.42
N LEU A 64 -17.31 -15.07 6.10
CA LEU A 64 -16.79 -16.40 6.42
C LEU A 64 -15.39 -16.61 5.85
N TYR A 65 -15.20 -16.26 4.58
CA TYR A 65 -13.91 -16.48 3.89
C TYR A 65 -12.83 -15.50 4.34
N ILE A 66 -13.23 -14.29 4.76
CA ILE A 66 -12.34 -13.36 5.46
C ILE A 66 -11.94 -13.93 6.82
N ALA A 67 -12.85 -14.56 7.54
CA ALA A 67 -12.56 -15.18 8.82
C ALA A 67 -11.60 -16.37 8.69
N TYR A 68 -11.80 -17.24 7.68
CA TYR A 68 -10.83 -18.30 7.34
C TYR A 68 -9.46 -17.73 6.94
N PHE A 69 -9.44 -16.68 6.10
CA PHE A 69 -8.21 -16.00 5.75
C PHE A 69 -7.47 -15.52 6.99
N ASN A 70 -8.13 -14.79 7.88
CA ASN A 70 -7.52 -14.26 9.09
C ASN A 70 -7.05 -15.38 10.03
N TYR A 71 -7.79 -16.49 10.14
CA TYR A 71 -7.35 -17.66 10.89
C TYR A 71 -6.01 -18.18 10.36
N HIS A 72 -5.91 -18.46 9.07
CA HIS A 72 -4.69 -18.99 8.46
C HIS A 72 -3.56 -17.96 8.45
N PHE A 73 -3.86 -16.69 8.20
CA PHE A 73 -2.89 -15.58 8.25
C PHE A 73 -2.22 -15.49 9.63
N ASN A 74 -3.00 -15.55 10.70
CA ASN A 74 -2.45 -15.44 12.06
C ASN A 74 -1.74 -16.72 12.50
N ARG A 75 -2.29 -17.90 12.18
CA ARG A 75 -1.71 -19.19 12.56
C ARG A 75 -0.44 -19.53 11.80
N GLY A 76 -0.37 -19.12 10.54
CA GLY A 76 0.79 -19.38 9.69
C GLY A 76 1.99 -18.50 10.01
N ARG A 77 1.76 -17.35 10.62
CA ARG A 77 2.80 -16.35 10.87
C ARG A 77 3.66 -16.72 12.06
N ARG A 78 4.98 -16.72 11.85
CA ARG A 78 5.98 -16.91 12.91
C ARG A 78 6.97 -15.76 12.88
N VAL A 79 7.48 -15.40 14.04
CA VAL A 79 8.63 -14.51 14.16
C VAL A 79 9.80 -15.39 14.60
N VAL A 80 10.82 -15.45 13.75
CA VAL A 80 12.05 -16.19 14.02
C VAL A 80 13.19 -15.23 14.21
N GLU A 81 13.99 -15.44 15.24
CA GLU A 81 15.23 -14.71 15.39
C GLU A 81 16.28 -15.33 14.45
N THR A 82 16.89 -14.50 13.63
CA THR A 82 17.91 -14.94 12.67
C THR A 82 19.11 -14.01 12.72
N MET A 83 20.24 -14.47 12.21
CA MET A 83 21.47 -13.71 12.15
C MET A 83 21.73 -13.27 10.70
N GLY A 84 22.03 -12.00 10.52
CA GLY A 84 22.43 -11.44 9.23
C GLY A 84 23.62 -10.51 9.36
N GLN A 85 24.19 -10.11 8.23
CA GLN A 85 25.32 -9.22 8.20
C GLN A 85 24.85 -7.79 7.93
N ALA A 86 25.18 -6.87 8.82
CA ALA A 86 24.96 -5.45 8.63
C ALA A 86 25.89 -4.88 7.53
N PRO A 87 25.56 -3.70 6.92
CA PRO A 87 26.38 -3.09 5.86
C PRO A 87 27.84 -2.83 6.24
N ASP A 88 28.13 -2.72 7.53
CA ASP A 88 29.50 -2.55 8.07
C ASP A 88 30.24 -3.89 8.33
N GLY A 89 29.64 -5.01 7.92
CA GLY A 89 30.22 -6.34 8.03
C GLY A 89 29.97 -7.06 9.37
N ARG A 90 29.38 -6.39 10.37
CA ARG A 90 29.06 -7.03 11.65
C ARG A 90 27.87 -7.94 11.54
N TYR A 91 27.89 -9.04 12.27
CA TYR A 91 26.74 -9.90 12.41
C TYR A 91 25.76 -9.32 13.46
N VAL A 92 24.49 -9.24 13.10
CA VAL A 92 23.42 -8.74 13.95
C VAL A 92 22.28 -9.74 13.99
N LEU A 93 21.68 -9.89 15.17
CA LEU A 93 20.44 -10.63 15.32
C LEU A 93 19.27 -9.72 14.94
N TYR A 94 18.34 -10.24 14.16
CA TYR A 94 17.12 -9.55 13.82
C TYR A 94 15.93 -10.51 13.75
N ASN A 95 14.75 -9.99 13.97
CA ASN A 95 13.52 -10.76 13.86
C ASN A 95 13.06 -10.81 12.41
N LYS A 96 12.95 -12.01 11.86
CA LYS A 96 12.39 -12.28 10.54
C LYS A 96 10.98 -12.85 10.68
N ARG A 97 10.07 -12.38 9.85
CA ARG A 97 8.75 -13.00 9.73
C ARG A 97 8.83 -14.13 8.71
N GLU A 98 8.30 -15.26 9.10
CA GLU A 98 8.16 -16.42 8.23
C GLU A 98 6.74 -16.92 8.27
N TYR A 99 6.32 -17.55 7.20
CA TYR A 99 5.00 -18.16 7.09
C TYR A 99 5.09 -19.65 6.89
N ASP A 100 4.21 -20.38 7.57
CA ASP A 100 3.96 -21.78 7.25
C ASP A 100 3.33 -21.89 5.85
N PRO A 101 3.94 -22.66 4.91
CA PRO A 101 3.48 -22.71 3.53
C PRO A 101 2.04 -23.22 3.36
N GLU A 102 1.59 -24.16 4.19
CA GLU A 102 0.23 -24.71 4.10
C GLU A 102 -0.79 -23.66 4.57
N HIS A 103 -0.47 -22.94 5.64
CA HIS A 103 -1.30 -21.84 6.10
C HIS A 103 -1.34 -20.68 5.08
N ALA A 104 -0.20 -20.32 4.48
CA ALA A 104 -0.14 -19.27 3.45
C ALA A 104 -1.00 -19.63 2.24
N LYS A 105 -0.87 -20.87 1.75
CA LYS A 105 -1.67 -21.40 0.63
C LYS A 105 -3.18 -21.42 0.94
N ALA A 106 -3.54 -21.85 2.15
CA ALA A 106 -4.93 -21.86 2.58
C ALA A 106 -5.50 -20.45 2.70
N ALA A 107 -4.73 -19.49 3.27
CA ALA A 107 -5.12 -18.09 3.33
C ALA A 107 -5.39 -17.51 1.94
N LEU A 108 -4.49 -17.72 0.98
CA LEU A 108 -4.67 -17.26 -0.41
C LEU A 108 -5.94 -17.87 -1.05
N ARG A 109 -6.19 -19.16 -0.86
CA ARG A 109 -7.39 -19.80 -1.38
C ARG A 109 -8.68 -19.21 -0.81
N TYR A 110 -8.72 -18.95 0.49
CA TYR A 110 -9.90 -18.40 1.15
C TYR A 110 -10.13 -16.93 0.79
N ILE A 111 -9.06 -16.11 0.71
CA ILE A 111 -9.22 -14.70 0.31
C ILE A 111 -9.70 -14.59 -1.13
N ASP A 112 -9.24 -15.47 -2.04
CA ASP A 112 -9.71 -15.52 -3.43
C ASP A 112 -11.18 -15.91 -3.52
N LYS A 113 -11.64 -16.83 -2.66
CA LYS A 113 -13.06 -17.17 -2.55
C LYS A 113 -13.88 -15.97 -2.06
N GLY A 114 -13.39 -15.24 -1.04
CA GLY A 114 -14.01 -14.00 -0.58
C GLY A 114 -14.12 -12.95 -1.69
N LEU A 115 -13.06 -12.74 -2.47
CA LEU A 115 -13.04 -11.82 -3.61
C LEU A 115 -14.04 -12.25 -4.71
N SER A 116 -14.19 -13.54 -4.97
CA SER A 116 -15.15 -14.04 -5.95
C SER A 116 -16.60 -13.74 -5.57
N LEU A 117 -16.92 -13.70 -4.28
CA LEU A 117 -18.24 -13.38 -3.74
C LEU A 117 -18.49 -11.88 -3.59
N ALA A 118 -17.43 -11.13 -3.29
CA ALA A 118 -17.51 -9.70 -3.02
C ALA A 118 -16.39 -8.91 -3.71
N PRO A 119 -16.39 -8.82 -5.05
CA PRO A 119 -15.27 -8.23 -5.82
C PRO A 119 -15.07 -6.74 -5.61
N ASN A 120 -16.03 -6.04 -5.01
CA ASN A 120 -15.93 -4.61 -4.69
C ASN A 120 -15.51 -4.33 -3.25
N ARG A 121 -15.09 -5.34 -2.49
CA ARG A 121 -14.59 -5.22 -1.13
C ARG A 121 -13.09 -4.92 -1.16
N LEU A 122 -12.75 -3.65 -1.02
CA LEU A 122 -11.37 -3.15 -1.09
C LEU A 122 -10.48 -3.73 0.03
N ASP A 123 -11.04 -3.90 1.22
CA ASP A 123 -10.36 -4.52 2.36
C ASP A 123 -9.92 -5.98 2.08
N ILE A 124 -10.70 -6.73 1.31
CA ILE A 124 -10.33 -8.10 0.91
C ILE A 124 -9.14 -8.07 -0.08
N HIS A 125 -9.17 -7.16 -1.06
CA HIS A 125 -8.06 -6.97 -1.98
C HIS A 125 -6.77 -6.59 -1.26
N PHE A 126 -6.84 -5.65 -0.32
CA PHE A 126 -5.68 -5.24 0.47
C PHE A 126 -5.20 -6.33 1.43
N GLY A 127 -6.10 -7.13 1.99
CA GLY A 127 -5.74 -8.31 2.78
C GLY A 127 -4.89 -9.30 1.97
N LYS A 128 -5.27 -9.54 0.70
CA LYS A 128 -4.49 -10.37 -0.23
C LYS A 128 -3.14 -9.74 -0.56
N ALA A 129 -3.11 -8.46 -0.93
CA ALA A 129 -1.88 -7.74 -1.25
C ALA A 129 -0.90 -7.74 -0.08
N ARG A 130 -1.39 -7.59 1.16
CA ARG A 130 -0.59 -7.64 2.37
C ARG A 130 0.03 -9.02 2.59
N LEU A 131 -0.74 -10.10 2.49
CA LEU A 131 -0.18 -11.45 2.62
C LEU A 131 0.92 -11.69 1.59
N LEU A 132 0.70 -11.27 0.33
CA LEU A 132 1.67 -11.43 -0.74
C LEU A 132 2.94 -10.59 -0.51
N SER A 133 2.82 -9.39 0.07
CA SER A 133 3.97 -8.60 0.52
C SER A 133 4.76 -9.34 1.60
N GLU A 134 4.09 -9.86 2.63
CA GLU A 134 4.75 -10.61 3.71
C GLU A 134 5.37 -11.95 3.24
N LEU A 135 4.85 -12.53 2.15
CA LEU A 135 5.43 -13.70 1.48
C LEU A 135 6.55 -13.34 0.48
N GLU A 136 6.79 -12.05 0.25
CA GLU A 136 7.72 -11.52 -0.76
C GLU A 136 7.38 -11.99 -2.20
N ASP A 137 6.12 -12.38 -2.44
CA ASP A 137 5.62 -12.67 -3.80
C ASP A 137 5.18 -11.38 -4.49
N PHE A 138 6.17 -10.54 -4.83
CA PHE A 138 5.93 -9.23 -5.44
C PHE A 138 5.26 -9.30 -6.80
N LYS A 139 5.46 -10.41 -7.52
CA LYS A 139 4.75 -10.61 -8.79
C LYS A 139 3.26 -10.78 -8.58
N ALA A 140 2.85 -11.67 -7.70
CA ALA A 140 1.43 -11.86 -7.39
C ALA A 140 0.81 -10.64 -6.69
N GLN A 141 1.59 -9.93 -5.86
CA GLN A 141 1.19 -8.66 -5.25
C GLN A 141 0.91 -7.60 -6.33
N LYS A 142 1.81 -7.43 -7.32
CA LYS A 142 1.62 -6.56 -8.47
C LYS A 142 0.36 -6.92 -9.25
N ASP A 143 0.15 -8.20 -9.54
CA ASP A 143 -1.04 -8.67 -10.24
C ASP A 143 -2.33 -8.34 -9.46
N THR A 144 -2.27 -8.41 -8.13
CA THR A 144 -3.38 -8.01 -7.24
C THR A 144 -3.65 -6.50 -7.33
N ILE A 145 -2.60 -5.66 -7.27
CA ILE A 145 -2.73 -4.19 -7.37
C ILE A 145 -3.28 -3.79 -8.76
N VAL A 146 -2.77 -4.39 -9.83
CA VAL A 146 -3.31 -4.22 -11.19
C VAL A 146 -4.80 -4.60 -11.25
N GLY A 147 -5.17 -5.68 -10.57
CA GLY A 147 -6.56 -6.11 -10.41
C GLY A 147 -7.44 -5.07 -9.73
N ILE A 148 -6.94 -4.44 -8.65
CA ILE A 148 -7.63 -3.35 -7.93
C ILE A 148 -7.87 -2.18 -8.88
N LEU A 149 -6.86 -1.67 -9.56
CA LEU A 149 -6.96 -0.54 -10.48
C LEU A 149 -7.99 -0.79 -11.60
N ARG A 150 -7.97 -1.98 -12.20
CA ARG A 150 -8.93 -2.37 -13.24
C ARG A 150 -10.34 -2.54 -12.69
N GLN A 151 -10.49 -3.11 -11.49
CA GLN A 151 -11.79 -3.26 -10.84
C GLN A 151 -12.38 -1.90 -10.47
N SER A 152 -11.56 -0.96 -10.04
CA SER A 152 -11.99 0.42 -9.74
C SER A 152 -12.62 1.09 -10.95
N LYS A 153 -12.06 0.90 -12.15
CA LYS A 153 -12.67 1.39 -13.38
C LYS A 153 -13.99 0.70 -13.71
N ARG A 154 -14.07 -0.62 -13.51
CA ARG A 154 -15.31 -1.38 -13.78
C ARG A 154 -16.44 -1.00 -12.85
N ASN A 155 -16.16 -0.75 -11.55
CA ASN A 155 -17.18 -0.41 -10.56
C ASN A 155 -17.41 1.10 -10.41
N GLY A 156 -16.68 1.94 -11.18
CA GLY A 156 -16.77 3.41 -11.11
C GLY A 156 -16.30 3.95 -9.76
N ASN A 157 -15.22 3.41 -9.21
CA ASN A 157 -14.64 3.74 -7.90
C ASN A 157 -15.58 3.49 -6.71
N ARG A 158 -16.65 2.71 -6.92
CA ARG A 158 -17.62 2.34 -5.88
C ARG A 158 -17.11 1.14 -5.09
N TRP A 159 -16.26 1.43 -4.12
CA TRP A 159 -15.68 0.43 -3.23
C TRP A 159 -16.51 0.28 -1.96
N MET A 160 -16.42 -0.89 -1.38
CA MET A 160 -16.95 -1.22 -0.06
C MET A 160 -15.80 -1.58 0.88
N TRP A 161 -16.03 -1.41 2.16
CA TRP A 161 -15.13 -1.83 3.23
C TRP A 161 -15.77 -2.94 4.07
N SER A 162 -15.15 -3.28 5.19
CA SER A 162 -15.62 -4.32 6.10
C SER A 162 -17.14 -4.34 6.25
N SER A 163 -17.74 -5.53 6.25
CA SER A 163 -19.20 -5.74 6.32
C SER A 163 -20.00 -5.17 5.13
N GLY A 164 -19.32 -4.86 4.01
CA GLY A 164 -19.98 -4.30 2.83
C GLY A 164 -20.41 -2.85 2.98
N ILE A 165 -19.78 -2.09 3.90
CA ILE A 165 -20.06 -0.65 4.09
C ILE A 165 -19.45 0.11 2.90
N PRO A 166 -20.24 0.93 2.16
CA PRO A 166 -19.72 1.73 1.07
C PRO A 166 -18.68 2.76 1.55
N LEU A 167 -17.58 2.90 0.80
CA LEU A 167 -16.61 3.96 1.01
C LEU A 167 -17.09 5.24 0.32
N THR A 168 -17.16 6.35 1.07
CA THR A 168 -17.53 7.67 0.54
C THR A 168 -16.46 8.22 -0.41
N GLU A 169 -15.19 7.92 -0.14
CA GLU A 169 -14.02 8.31 -0.91
C GLU A 169 -13.29 7.10 -1.45
N GLY A 170 -14.01 6.28 -2.23
CA GLY A 170 -13.48 4.98 -2.69
C GLY A 170 -12.22 5.10 -3.55
N GLU A 171 -12.11 6.12 -4.41
CA GLU A 171 -10.93 6.36 -5.22
C GLU A 171 -9.73 6.76 -4.36
N SER A 172 -9.88 7.75 -3.48
CA SER A 172 -8.80 8.22 -2.60
C SER A 172 -8.33 7.11 -1.64
N SER A 173 -9.28 6.34 -1.09
CA SER A 173 -8.96 5.20 -0.22
C SER A 173 -8.18 4.10 -0.95
N MET A 174 -8.53 3.85 -2.22
CA MET A 174 -7.81 2.89 -3.06
C MET A 174 -6.37 3.34 -3.30
N PHE A 175 -6.16 4.60 -3.71
CA PHE A 175 -4.81 5.11 -3.95
C PHE A 175 -3.97 5.13 -2.70
N ALA A 176 -4.51 5.57 -1.56
CA ALA A 176 -3.78 5.58 -0.30
C ALA A 176 -3.28 4.19 0.12
N GLY A 177 -4.10 3.15 -0.08
CA GLY A 177 -3.69 1.78 0.22
C GLY A 177 -2.67 1.22 -0.78
N ILE A 178 -2.76 1.59 -2.07
CA ILE A 178 -1.76 1.19 -3.08
C ILE A 178 -0.43 1.88 -2.79
N GLU A 179 -0.44 3.17 -2.42
CA GLU A 179 0.74 3.97 -2.10
C GLU A 179 1.62 3.31 -1.01
N GLU A 180 0.99 2.73 0.01
CA GLU A 180 1.72 2.03 1.07
C GLU A 180 2.60 0.92 0.49
N TYR A 181 2.05 0.08 -0.41
CA TYR A 181 2.81 -1.00 -1.04
C TYR A 181 3.87 -0.51 -2.03
N LEU A 182 3.57 0.54 -2.79
CA LEU A 182 4.56 1.10 -3.71
C LEU A 182 5.71 1.78 -2.96
N GLY A 183 5.46 2.33 -1.76
CA GLY A 183 6.49 2.81 -0.85
C GLY A 183 7.45 1.69 -0.42
N GLU A 184 6.93 0.53 -0.02
CA GLU A 184 7.74 -0.66 0.28
C GLU A 184 8.56 -1.11 -0.95
N TRP A 185 8.00 -1.03 -2.17
CA TRP A 185 8.69 -1.40 -3.39
C TRP A 185 9.84 -0.45 -3.73
N PHE A 186 9.76 0.83 -3.40
CA PHE A 186 10.89 1.73 -3.54
C PHE A 186 12.05 1.37 -2.60
N GLU A 187 11.78 0.84 -1.41
CA GLU A 187 12.82 0.36 -0.50
C GLU A 187 13.54 -0.89 -1.02
N ARG A 188 12.87 -1.67 -1.88
CA ARG A 188 13.38 -2.90 -2.51
C ARG A 188 13.49 -2.79 -4.03
N PHE A 189 13.82 -1.63 -4.53
CA PHE A 189 13.76 -1.27 -5.96
C PHE A 189 14.49 -2.24 -6.89
N SER A 190 15.60 -2.85 -6.46
CA SER A 190 16.33 -3.83 -7.27
C SER A 190 15.48 -5.05 -7.68
N GLU A 191 14.48 -5.41 -6.86
CA GLU A 191 13.60 -6.56 -7.09
C GLU A 191 12.25 -6.12 -7.71
N THR A 192 11.75 -4.97 -7.30
CA THR A 192 10.37 -4.53 -7.53
C THR A 192 10.24 -3.42 -8.57
N GLY A 193 11.34 -2.81 -8.98
CA GLY A 193 11.35 -1.70 -9.93
C GLY A 193 10.54 -1.96 -11.21
N PRO A 194 10.67 -3.13 -11.89
CA PRO A 194 9.85 -3.44 -13.07
C PRO A 194 8.34 -3.46 -12.77
N TYR A 195 7.94 -3.95 -11.59
CA TYR A 195 6.54 -4.00 -11.16
C TYR A 195 6.00 -2.62 -10.83
N LEU A 196 6.82 -1.80 -10.16
CA LEU A 196 6.50 -0.42 -9.87
C LEU A 196 6.24 0.38 -11.14
N LYS A 197 7.08 0.22 -12.17
CA LYS A 197 6.88 0.82 -13.49
C LYS A 197 5.54 0.41 -14.11
N GLU A 198 5.27 -0.89 -14.16
CA GLU A 198 4.04 -1.44 -14.75
C GLU A 198 2.78 -0.87 -14.09
N VAL A 199 2.77 -0.79 -12.74
CA VAL A 199 1.64 -0.22 -12.00
C VAL A 199 1.50 1.26 -12.26
N ALA A 200 2.58 2.05 -12.21
CA ALA A 200 2.55 3.48 -12.44
C ALA A 200 2.12 3.84 -13.87
N GLU A 201 2.58 3.11 -14.89
CA GLU A 201 2.13 3.27 -16.27
C GLU A 201 0.63 2.95 -16.42
N LEU A 202 0.13 1.93 -15.75
CA LEU A 202 -1.29 1.61 -15.73
C LEU A 202 -2.11 2.71 -15.05
N GLU A 203 -1.62 3.26 -13.94
CA GLU A 203 -2.27 4.37 -13.24
C GLU A 203 -2.37 5.61 -14.11
N THR A 204 -1.27 6.03 -14.75
CA THR A 204 -1.29 7.19 -15.65
C THR A 204 -2.23 6.98 -16.85
N THR A 205 -2.44 5.74 -17.27
CA THR A 205 -3.37 5.37 -18.35
C THR A 205 -4.83 5.40 -17.87
N LEU A 206 -5.12 4.80 -16.73
CA LEU A 206 -6.48 4.68 -16.20
C LEU A 206 -6.95 5.98 -15.53
N TYR A 207 -6.03 6.73 -14.93
CA TYR A 207 -6.29 7.93 -14.14
C TYR A 207 -5.39 9.10 -14.57
N PRO A 208 -5.44 9.54 -15.85
CA PRO A 208 -4.50 10.52 -16.39
C PRO A 208 -4.58 11.90 -15.72
N LYS A 209 -5.70 12.18 -15.02
CA LYS A 209 -5.91 13.43 -14.25
C LYS A 209 -5.50 13.31 -12.78
N ASN A 210 -5.04 12.16 -12.32
CA ASN A 210 -4.51 11.99 -10.98
C ASN A 210 -3.00 12.27 -11.00
N PRO A 211 -2.48 13.26 -10.23
CA PRO A 211 -1.05 13.61 -10.22
C PRO A 211 -0.19 12.47 -9.65
N TRP A 212 -0.79 11.62 -8.83
CA TRP A 212 -0.07 10.63 -8.06
C TRP A 212 0.63 9.57 -8.93
N GLY A 213 -0.06 8.97 -9.92
CA GLY A 213 0.55 8.01 -10.85
C GLY A 213 1.74 8.60 -11.63
N TRP A 214 1.64 9.89 -12.01
CA TRP A 214 2.74 10.60 -12.66
C TRP A 214 3.94 10.78 -11.73
N ASN A 215 3.70 11.09 -10.45
CA ASN A 215 4.77 11.24 -9.46
C ASN A 215 5.46 9.89 -9.16
N ILE A 216 4.72 8.78 -9.06
CA ILE A 216 5.29 7.44 -8.89
C ILE A 216 6.14 7.04 -10.09
N LEU A 217 5.63 7.26 -11.31
CA LEU A 217 6.38 6.96 -12.53
C LEU A 217 7.68 7.79 -12.63
N ALA A 218 7.62 9.05 -12.21
CA ALA A 218 8.81 9.89 -12.09
C ALA A 218 9.81 9.34 -11.06
N GLY A 219 9.32 8.83 -9.93
CA GLY A 219 10.13 8.13 -8.93
C GLY A 219 10.90 6.97 -9.53
N TYR A 220 10.21 6.11 -10.30
CA TYR A 220 10.86 5.03 -11.04
C TYR A 220 11.98 5.53 -11.95
N TYR A 221 11.70 6.55 -12.80
CA TYR A 221 12.70 7.07 -13.72
C TYR A 221 13.91 7.70 -13.00
N ARG A 222 13.70 8.31 -11.84
CA ARG A 222 14.80 8.83 -11.01
C ARG A 222 15.69 7.71 -10.46
N GLU A 223 15.11 6.62 -10.00
CA GLU A 223 15.87 5.46 -9.50
C GLU A 223 16.75 4.82 -10.58
N VAL A 224 16.28 4.79 -11.82
CA VAL A 224 17.09 4.29 -12.96
C VAL A 224 18.01 5.35 -13.59
N GLY A 225 18.02 6.59 -13.05
CA GLY A 225 18.87 7.69 -13.53
C GLY A 225 18.37 8.38 -14.80
N ASP A 226 17.15 8.11 -15.23
CA ASP A 226 16.53 8.77 -16.39
C ASP A 226 15.79 10.06 -15.97
N PHE A 227 16.60 11.06 -15.62
CA PHE A 227 16.10 12.33 -15.10
C PHE A 227 15.28 13.15 -16.12
N ARG A 228 15.42 12.86 -17.42
CA ARG A 228 14.61 13.54 -18.45
C ARG A 228 13.17 13.02 -18.43
N ASN A 229 12.97 11.73 -18.48
CA ASN A 229 11.64 11.13 -18.37
C ASN A 229 11.01 11.38 -17.00
N ALA A 230 11.81 11.39 -15.93
CA ALA A 230 11.35 11.77 -14.61
C ALA A 230 10.79 13.20 -14.59
N LEU A 231 11.52 14.15 -15.18
CA LEU A 231 11.10 15.55 -15.27
C LEU A 231 9.80 15.70 -16.07
N GLU A 232 9.67 15.01 -17.20
CA GLU A 232 8.41 15.04 -17.98
C GLU A 232 7.20 14.57 -17.17
N CYS A 233 7.36 13.50 -16.41
CA CYS A 233 6.30 12.99 -15.54
C CYS A 233 5.98 13.99 -14.41
N LEU A 234 7.00 14.55 -13.76
CA LEU A 234 6.81 15.52 -12.67
C LEU A 234 6.13 16.82 -13.16
N LEU A 235 6.46 17.30 -14.35
CA LEU A 235 5.78 18.47 -14.92
C LEU A 235 4.30 18.21 -15.21
N LYS A 236 3.94 16.96 -15.56
CA LYS A 236 2.52 16.57 -15.68
C LYS A 236 1.84 16.52 -14.31
N ALA A 237 2.54 16.01 -13.29
CA ALA A 237 2.02 16.00 -11.91
C ALA A 237 1.83 17.44 -11.39
N GLU A 238 2.83 18.33 -11.57
CA GLU A 238 2.74 19.77 -11.20
C GLU A 238 1.57 20.46 -11.89
N ALA A 239 1.34 20.18 -13.17
CA ALA A 239 0.21 20.76 -13.91
C ALA A 239 -1.15 20.33 -13.37
N LEU A 240 -1.24 19.17 -12.76
CA LEU A 240 -2.46 18.63 -12.12
C LEU A 240 -2.64 19.10 -10.68
N ASP A 241 -1.55 19.21 -9.93
CA ASP A 241 -1.52 19.74 -8.56
C ASP A 241 -0.30 20.67 -8.36
N PRO A 242 -0.45 21.98 -8.68
CA PRO A 242 0.65 22.94 -8.52
C PRO A 242 1.05 23.22 -7.07
N GLN A 243 0.26 22.76 -6.09
CA GLN A 243 0.54 22.99 -4.67
C GLN A 243 1.30 21.81 -4.01
N ASP A 244 1.51 20.71 -4.74
CA ASP A 244 2.31 19.59 -4.23
C ASP A 244 3.79 19.98 -4.13
N GLY A 245 4.20 20.37 -2.93
CA GLY A 245 5.58 20.76 -2.66
C GLY A 245 6.59 19.61 -2.82
N VAL A 246 6.16 18.35 -2.72
CA VAL A 246 7.04 17.19 -2.97
C VAL A 246 7.33 17.07 -4.47
N VAL A 247 6.34 17.25 -5.31
CA VAL A 247 6.52 17.28 -6.77
C VAL A 247 7.46 18.44 -7.15
N VAL A 248 7.23 19.65 -6.62
CA VAL A 248 8.09 20.82 -6.85
C VAL A 248 9.53 20.55 -6.42
N ALA A 249 9.75 19.95 -5.25
CA ALA A 249 11.09 19.58 -4.76
C ALA A 249 11.77 18.57 -5.69
N ASN A 250 11.02 17.57 -6.16
CA ASN A 250 11.52 16.54 -7.07
C ASN A 250 11.89 17.11 -8.45
N ILE A 251 11.13 18.08 -8.97
CA ILE A 251 11.48 18.81 -10.21
C ILE A 251 12.81 19.54 -10.02
N GLY A 252 12.96 20.28 -8.91
CA GLY A 252 14.21 20.97 -8.59
C GLY A 252 15.40 20.01 -8.55
N GLN A 253 15.22 18.83 -7.93
CA GLN A 253 16.26 17.82 -7.89
C GLN A 253 16.58 17.23 -9.26
N CYS A 254 15.60 16.97 -10.12
CA CYS A 254 15.86 16.52 -11.49
C CYS A 254 16.68 17.53 -12.28
N TYR A 255 16.42 18.83 -12.15
CA TYR A 255 17.24 19.86 -12.76
C TYR A 255 18.69 19.89 -12.24
N VAL A 256 18.91 19.60 -10.94
CA VAL A 256 20.28 19.44 -10.40
C VAL A 256 21.02 18.31 -11.10
N GLU A 257 20.38 17.15 -11.22
CA GLU A 257 20.99 15.98 -11.86
C GLU A 257 21.25 16.21 -13.38
N LEU A 258 20.42 17.02 -14.01
CA LEU A 258 20.59 17.45 -15.40
C LEU A 258 21.60 18.61 -15.55
N LYS A 259 22.18 19.11 -14.45
CA LYS A 259 23.13 20.25 -14.39
C LYS A 259 22.51 21.59 -14.87
N GLU A 260 21.20 21.71 -14.74
CA GLU A 260 20.44 22.93 -15.06
C GLU A 260 20.18 23.76 -13.80
N ASN A 261 21.28 24.24 -13.17
CA ASN A 261 21.26 24.84 -11.85
C ASN A 261 20.34 26.05 -11.70
N ASP A 262 20.21 26.91 -12.73
CA ASP A 262 19.32 28.07 -12.69
C ASP A 262 17.85 27.65 -12.56
N LYS A 263 17.44 26.59 -13.29
CA LYS A 263 16.09 26.05 -13.19
C LYS A 263 15.87 25.35 -11.85
N ALA A 264 16.86 24.62 -11.36
CA ALA A 264 16.81 24.01 -10.03
C ALA A 264 16.60 25.07 -8.94
N LEU A 265 17.36 26.17 -8.97
CA LEU A 265 17.20 27.31 -8.05
C LEU A 265 15.80 27.93 -8.15
N HIS A 266 15.26 28.07 -9.35
CA HIS A 266 13.90 28.57 -9.54
C HIS A 266 12.86 27.70 -8.81
N TYR A 267 12.95 26.37 -8.97
CA TYR A 267 12.01 25.43 -8.33
C TYR A 267 12.18 25.38 -6.81
N PHE A 268 13.40 25.34 -6.28
CA PHE A 268 13.59 25.37 -4.83
C PHE A 268 13.09 26.67 -4.19
N ARG A 269 13.19 27.82 -4.87
CA ARG A 269 12.64 29.08 -4.36
C ARG A 269 11.12 29.08 -4.23
N LYS A 270 10.38 28.28 -5.04
CA LYS A 270 8.92 28.12 -4.86
C LYS A 270 8.58 27.53 -3.47
N LEU A 271 9.52 26.84 -2.83
CA LEU A 271 9.33 26.17 -1.54
C LEU A 271 9.76 27.03 -0.33
N GLU A 272 10.38 28.19 -0.53
CA GLU A 272 10.88 29.03 0.58
C GLU A 272 9.78 29.43 1.57
N ASN A 273 8.55 29.58 1.11
CA ASN A 273 7.38 29.92 1.92
C ASN A 273 6.36 28.79 2.02
N HIS A 274 6.74 27.54 1.74
CA HIS A 274 5.84 26.41 1.77
C HIS A 274 5.33 26.15 3.21
N PRO A 275 4.06 25.76 3.43
CA PRO A 275 3.50 25.47 4.76
C PRO A 275 4.30 24.41 5.54
N ASP A 276 4.74 23.33 4.87
CA ASP A 276 5.55 22.28 5.49
C ASP A 276 6.99 22.79 5.77
N PRO A 277 7.41 22.86 7.05
CA PRO A 277 8.74 23.33 7.42
C PRO A 277 9.87 22.42 6.89
N ARG A 278 9.60 21.14 6.65
CA ARG A 278 10.59 20.19 6.12
C ARG A 278 10.95 20.54 4.68
N LEU A 279 9.95 20.95 3.88
CA LEU A 279 10.17 21.36 2.49
C LEU A 279 10.90 22.71 2.42
N ARG A 280 10.60 23.64 3.34
CA ARG A 280 11.35 24.90 3.44
C ARG A 280 12.81 24.63 3.75
N GLN A 281 13.08 23.86 4.80
CA GLN A 281 14.46 23.50 5.19
C GLN A 281 15.20 22.79 4.05
N TYR A 282 14.55 21.83 3.39
CA TYR A 282 15.11 21.14 2.24
C TYR A 282 15.51 22.13 1.13
N ALA A 283 14.62 23.05 0.80
CA ALA A 283 14.87 24.07 -0.24
C ALA A 283 16.05 24.98 0.13
N GLU A 284 16.10 25.47 1.37
CA GLU A 284 17.19 26.29 1.87
C GLU A 284 18.56 25.61 1.73
N GLU A 285 18.64 24.33 2.15
CA GLU A 285 19.85 23.52 2.04
C GLU A 285 20.28 23.35 0.57
N ARG A 286 19.33 23.11 -0.34
CA ARG A 286 19.61 22.94 -1.78
C ARG A 286 20.04 24.24 -2.42
N ILE A 287 19.37 25.35 -2.14
CA ILE A 287 19.74 26.68 -2.62
C ILE A 287 21.14 27.06 -2.15
N LYS A 288 21.45 26.85 -0.87
CA LYS A 288 22.80 27.12 -0.32
C LYS A 288 23.87 26.30 -1.05
N LYS A 289 23.61 25.00 -1.26
CA LYS A 289 24.57 24.12 -1.97
C LYS A 289 24.81 24.54 -3.42
N LEU A 290 23.76 24.96 -4.13
CA LEU A 290 23.87 25.39 -5.54
C LEU A 290 24.59 26.76 -5.70
N LYS A 291 24.59 27.59 -4.66
CA LYS A 291 25.27 28.90 -4.65
C LYS A 291 26.69 28.83 -4.13
N SER A 292 27.08 27.70 -3.51
CA SER A 292 28.48 27.53 -3.05
C SER A 292 29.36 27.18 -4.26
N PRO A 293 30.54 27.83 -4.34
CA PRO A 293 31.49 27.67 -5.46
C PRO A 293 32.06 26.23 -5.54
#